data_2b559bf9d0a6063e9f06a02e276e96b3
#
_entry.id   2b559bf9d0a6063e9f06a02e276e96b3
#
_cell.length_a   1.000
_cell.length_b   1.000
_cell.length_c   1.000
_cell.angle_alpha   90.00
_cell.angle_beta   90.00
_cell.angle_gamma   90.00
#
_symmetry.space_group_name_H-M   'P 1'
#
loop_
_entity.id
_entity.type
_entity.pdbx_description
1 polymer ?
#
loop_
_entity_poly.entity_id
_entity_poly.type
_entity_poly.pdbx_seq_one_letter_code
_entity_poly.pdbx_strand_id
1 'polypeptide(L)'
;MARTLGIGLAPFLQQLMSAVIVASLQIAFARWMPDKAARTAEIASLGVFSGALILIIMPVLGCQQGLQPILGYNWGARNYRRVLAAFKLGFWVTTLLTFLAFIIQVVPPFPTWIARMFVESGEPAIVALAAHDLQLANCMIWIISINVTATTYFQAIGRPRMAVMLSMLRQGLVMLPIIWLMPHLLDDKPFAIWLSMPVSDVICNVVTIIPLMLHLRFLARVRTRG
;
A
#
# COMPACT_ATOMS: atom_id res chain seq x y z
N MET A 1 2.98 -28.93 -10.23
CA MET A 1 1.93 -28.01 -10.74
C MET A 1 1.13 -27.32 -9.62
N ALA A 2 0.47 -28.01 -8.69
CA ALA A 2 -0.34 -27.36 -7.63
C ALA A 2 0.44 -26.36 -6.76
N ARG A 3 1.70 -26.63 -6.44
CA ARG A 3 2.57 -25.76 -5.63
C ARG A 3 2.97 -24.48 -6.39
N THR A 4 3.17 -24.57 -7.68
CA THR A 4 3.50 -23.43 -8.55
C THR A 4 2.29 -22.52 -8.76
N LEU A 5 1.11 -23.11 -8.97
CA LEU A 5 -0.16 -22.37 -9.02
C LEU A 5 -0.46 -21.64 -7.71
N GLY A 6 -0.17 -22.25 -6.56
CA GLY A 6 -0.34 -21.62 -5.25
C GLY A 6 0.57 -20.41 -5.02
N ILE A 7 1.77 -20.40 -5.60
CA ILE A 7 2.69 -19.25 -5.52
C ILE A 7 2.19 -18.10 -6.40
N GLY A 8 1.67 -18.40 -7.60
CA GLY A 8 1.12 -17.37 -8.50
C GLY A 8 -0.24 -16.81 -8.08
N LEU A 9 -0.99 -17.55 -7.25
CA LEU A 9 -2.32 -17.13 -6.79
C LEU A 9 -2.24 -15.86 -5.91
N ALA A 10 -1.21 -15.72 -5.09
CA ALA A 10 -1.05 -14.57 -4.20
C ALA A 10 -0.96 -13.23 -4.96
N PRO A 11 -0.03 -13.02 -5.92
CA PRO A 11 0.04 -11.79 -6.69
C PRO A 11 -1.20 -11.60 -7.59
N PHE A 12 -1.80 -12.67 -8.09
CA PHE A 12 -3.05 -12.58 -8.86
C PHE A 12 -4.20 -12.02 -8.00
N LEU A 13 -4.42 -12.58 -6.82
CA LEU A 13 -5.45 -12.08 -5.90
C LEU A 13 -5.19 -10.65 -5.46
N GLN A 14 -3.93 -10.29 -5.25
CA GLN A 14 -3.55 -8.93 -4.90
C GLN A 14 -3.92 -7.94 -6.02
N GLN A 15 -3.63 -8.29 -7.27
CA GLN A 15 -3.95 -7.44 -8.42
C GLN A 15 -5.46 -7.33 -8.64
N LEU A 16 -6.19 -8.44 -8.48
CA LEU A 16 -7.64 -8.46 -8.55
C LEU A 16 -8.27 -7.56 -7.48
N MET A 17 -7.79 -7.64 -6.23
CA MET A 17 -8.27 -6.78 -5.14
C MET A 17 -7.97 -5.30 -5.40
N SER A 18 -6.81 -4.99 -5.98
CA SER A 18 -6.49 -3.61 -6.37
C SER A 18 -7.51 -3.05 -7.37
N ALA A 19 -7.90 -3.84 -8.39
CA ALA A 19 -8.94 -3.46 -9.34
C ALA A 19 -10.31 -3.27 -8.67
N VAL A 20 -10.68 -4.17 -7.74
CA VAL A 20 -11.93 -4.07 -6.97
C VAL A 20 -11.96 -2.80 -6.11
N ILE A 21 -10.83 -2.41 -5.52
CA ILE A 21 -10.75 -1.15 -4.74
C ILE A 21 -11.01 0.06 -5.62
N VAL A 22 -10.33 0.16 -6.78
CA VAL A 22 -10.53 1.28 -7.70
C VAL A 22 -11.98 1.35 -8.16
N ALA A 23 -12.59 0.22 -8.51
CA ALA A 23 -14.01 0.16 -8.86
C ALA A 23 -14.91 0.58 -7.69
N SER A 24 -14.59 0.14 -6.47
CA SER A 24 -15.35 0.51 -5.27
C SER A 24 -15.28 2.00 -4.96
N LEU A 25 -14.13 2.63 -5.16
CA LEU A 25 -13.99 4.08 -5.01
C LEU A 25 -14.82 4.84 -6.04
N GLN A 26 -14.79 4.42 -7.31
CA GLN A 26 -15.62 5.04 -8.36
C GLN A 26 -17.12 4.90 -8.05
N ILE A 27 -17.55 3.72 -7.58
CA ILE A 27 -18.95 3.49 -7.19
C ILE A 27 -19.31 4.31 -5.95
N ALA A 28 -18.41 4.46 -4.99
CA ALA A 28 -18.63 5.29 -3.80
C ALA A 28 -18.83 6.76 -4.19
N PHE A 29 -17.96 7.33 -5.04
CA PHE A 29 -18.16 8.68 -5.57
C PHE A 29 -19.48 8.80 -6.35
N ALA A 30 -19.84 7.82 -7.17
CA ALA A 30 -21.09 7.82 -7.92
C ALA A 30 -22.34 7.81 -7.01
N ARG A 31 -22.27 7.09 -5.88
CA ARG A 31 -23.39 6.94 -4.94
C ARG A 31 -23.57 8.15 -4.02
N TRP A 32 -22.47 8.70 -3.53
CA TRP A 32 -22.51 9.72 -2.47
C TRP A 32 -22.44 11.15 -2.99
N MET A 33 -22.10 11.33 -4.29
CA MET A 33 -22.05 12.64 -4.93
C MET A 33 -23.13 12.76 -6.01
N PRO A 34 -24.26 13.39 -5.70
CA PRO A 34 -25.34 13.57 -6.68
C PRO A 34 -24.97 14.57 -7.78
N ASP A 35 -24.14 15.58 -7.48
CA ASP A 35 -23.66 16.53 -8.47
C ASP A 35 -22.70 15.86 -9.46
N LYS A 36 -23.08 15.92 -10.74
CA LYS A 36 -22.32 15.30 -11.82
C LYS A 36 -20.96 15.97 -12.06
N ALA A 37 -20.89 17.30 -11.90
CA ALA A 37 -19.65 18.04 -12.14
C ALA A 37 -18.62 17.73 -11.05
N ALA A 38 -19.01 17.82 -9.77
CA ALA A 38 -18.16 17.49 -8.65
C ALA A 38 -17.69 16.03 -8.70
N ARG A 39 -18.59 15.08 -9.00
CA ARG A 39 -18.24 13.67 -9.17
C ARG A 39 -17.23 13.43 -10.29
N THR A 40 -17.37 14.11 -11.42
CA THR A 40 -16.42 13.98 -12.55
C THR A 40 -15.04 14.49 -12.14
N ALA A 41 -14.97 15.59 -11.39
CA ALA A 41 -13.72 16.14 -10.86
C ALA A 41 -13.02 15.14 -9.89
N GLU A 42 -13.77 14.50 -8.98
CA GLU A 42 -13.23 13.50 -8.07
C GLU A 42 -12.74 12.23 -8.80
N ILE A 43 -13.45 11.78 -9.83
CA ILE A 43 -13.00 10.65 -10.66
C ILE A 43 -11.73 11.03 -11.44
N ALA A 44 -11.61 12.27 -11.93
CA ALA A 44 -10.39 12.76 -12.53
C ALA A 44 -9.23 12.79 -11.52
N SER A 45 -9.49 13.28 -10.30
CA SER A 45 -8.53 13.24 -9.19
C SER A 45 -8.07 11.81 -8.86
N LEU A 46 -9.00 10.83 -8.87
CA LEU A 46 -8.66 9.41 -8.68
C LEU A 46 -7.75 8.87 -9.81
N GLY A 47 -7.90 9.37 -11.03
CA GLY A 47 -6.99 9.08 -12.14
C GLY A 47 -5.57 9.59 -11.85
N VAL A 48 -5.44 10.84 -11.41
CA VAL A 48 -4.15 11.45 -11.00
C VAL A 48 -3.51 10.66 -9.86
N PHE A 49 -4.30 10.33 -8.83
CA PHE A 49 -3.84 9.52 -7.70
C PHE A 49 -3.31 8.15 -8.15
N SER A 50 -4.04 7.46 -9.03
CA SER A 50 -3.65 6.13 -9.53
C SER A 50 -2.35 6.20 -10.33
N GLY A 51 -2.19 7.21 -11.18
CA GLY A 51 -0.96 7.45 -11.95
C GLY A 51 0.23 7.78 -11.05
N ALA A 52 0.04 8.66 -10.06
CA ALA A 52 1.06 9.01 -9.08
C ALA A 52 1.52 7.81 -8.24
N LEU A 53 0.58 6.94 -7.83
CA LEU A 53 0.91 5.72 -7.10
C LEU A 53 1.80 4.77 -7.89
N ILE A 54 1.56 4.60 -9.19
CA ILE A 54 2.38 3.70 -10.03
C ILE A 54 3.85 4.16 -10.02
N LEU A 55 4.10 5.45 -10.19
CA LEU A 55 5.46 6.00 -10.19
C LEU A 55 6.23 5.68 -8.90
N ILE A 56 5.54 5.64 -7.78
CA ILE A 56 6.13 5.45 -6.45
C ILE A 56 6.23 3.98 -6.07
N ILE A 57 5.20 3.20 -6.40
CA ILE A 57 5.16 1.79 -6.00
C ILE A 57 6.19 0.95 -6.78
N MET A 58 6.55 1.33 -8.02
CA MET A 58 7.48 0.58 -8.85
C MET A 58 8.88 0.45 -8.25
N PRO A 59 9.55 1.51 -7.76
CA PRO A 59 10.83 1.39 -7.04
C PRO A 59 10.73 0.52 -5.78
N VAL A 60 9.62 0.63 -5.04
CA VAL A 60 9.38 -0.19 -3.84
C VAL A 60 9.27 -1.66 -4.22
N LEU A 61 8.49 -1.99 -5.25
CA LEU A 61 8.37 -3.37 -5.75
C LEU A 61 9.71 -3.91 -6.26
N GLY A 62 10.49 -3.12 -6.98
CA GLY A 62 11.84 -3.49 -7.42
C GLY A 62 12.75 -3.86 -6.25
N CYS A 63 12.75 -3.05 -5.19
CA CYS A 63 13.49 -3.34 -3.96
C CYS A 63 13.02 -4.65 -3.30
N GLN A 64 11.71 -4.90 -3.24
CA GLN A 64 11.15 -6.12 -2.66
C GLN A 64 11.48 -7.37 -3.48
N GLN A 65 11.45 -7.27 -4.81
CA GLN A 65 11.83 -8.37 -5.69
C GLN A 65 13.32 -8.75 -5.55
N GLY A 66 14.19 -7.76 -5.31
CA GLY A 66 15.61 -8.01 -4.99
C GLY A 66 15.81 -8.60 -3.58
N LEU A 67 15.03 -8.18 -2.61
CA LEU A 67 15.11 -8.65 -1.23
C LEU A 67 14.63 -10.10 -1.08
N GLN A 68 13.61 -10.50 -1.81
CA GLN A 68 12.96 -11.81 -1.70
C GLN A 68 13.92 -12.99 -1.90
N PRO A 69 14.75 -13.08 -2.95
CA PRO A 69 15.69 -14.18 -3.13
C PRO A 69 16.79 -14.19 -2.07
N ILE A 70 17.25 -13.03 -1.61
CA ILE A 70 18.26 -12.92 -0.54
C ILE A 70 17.74 -13.54 0.75
N LEU A 71 16.51 -13.19 1.13
CA LEU A 71 15.85 -13.75 2.31
C LEU A 71 15.64 -15.26 2.15
N GLY A 72 15.13 -15.71 1.00
CA GLY A 72 14.83 -17.12 0.73
C GLY A 72 16.08 -18.00 0.75
N TYR A 73 17.17 -17.56 0.11
CA TYR A 73 18.44 -18.29 0.10
C TYR A 73 19.02 -18.45 1.52
N ASN A 74 19.12 -17.34 2.26
CA ASN A 74 19.66 -17.38 3.62
C ASN A 74 18.78 -18.15 4.59
N TRP A 75 17.45 -18.12 4.39
CA TRP A 75 16.52 -18.94 5.16
C TRP A 75 16.72 -20.43 4.89
N GLY A 76 16.85 -20.85 3.63
CA GLY A 76 17.14 -22.23 3.26
C GLY A 76 18.47 -22.73 3.80
N ALA A 77 19.50 -21.87 3.82
CA ALA A 77 20.81 -22.14 4.42
C ALA A 77 20.82 -22.08 5.96
N ARG A 78 19.68 -21.84 6.62
CA ARG A 78 19.55 -21.67 8.07
C ARG A 78 20.43 -20.55 8.65
N ASN A 79 20.87 -19.61 7.83
CA ASN A 79 21.67 -18.46 8.24
C ASN A 79 20.78 -17.31 8.76
N TYR A 80 20.17 -17.52 9.90
CA TYR A 80 19.21 -16.58 10.48
C TYR A 80 19.80 -15.19 10.79
N ARG A 81 21.12 -15.13 11.03
CA ARG A 81 21.82 -13.86 11.22
C ARG A 81 21.78 -13.00 9.96
N ARG A 82 22.03 -13.60 8.79
CA ARG A 82 21.94 -12.92 7.49
C ARG A 82 20.49 -12.62 7.10
N VAL A 83 19.54 -13.50 7.43
CA VAL A 83 18.11 -13.22 7.22
C VAL A 83 17.69 -11.95 7.97
N LEU A 84 18.02 -11.82 9.25
CA LEU A 84 17.68 -10.63 10.03
C LEU A 84 18.41 -9.36 9.53
N ALA A 85 19.66 -9.48 9.11
CA ALA A 85 20.42 -8.36 8.54
C ALA A 85 19.78 -7.88 7.22
N ALA A 86 19.49 -8.81 6.30
CA ALA A 86 18.83 -8.51 5.03
C ALA A 86 17.41 -7.93 5.23
N PHE A 87 16.63 -8.49 6.16
CA PHE A 87 15.33 -7.96 6.52
C PHE A 87 15.43 -6.51 7.02
N LYS A 88 16.34 -6.22 7.96
CA LYS A 88 16.53 -4.87 8.48
C LYS A 88 16.93 -3.89 7.39
N LEU A 89 17.89 -4.27 6.55
CA LEU A 89 18.34 -3.43 5.44
C LEU A 89 17.18 -3.16 4.47
N GLY A 90 16.47 -4.22 4.04
CA GLY A 90 15.33 -4.10 3.14
C GLY A 90 14.21 -3.25 3.74
N PHE A 91 13.93 -3.40 5.03
CA PHE A 91 12.95 -2.57 5.74
C PHE A 91 13.33 -1.08 5.73
N TRP A 92 14.58 -0.74 6.05
CA TRP A 92 15.02 0.65 6.06
C TRP A 92 15.06 1.27 4.66
N VAL A 93 15.52 0.50 3.64
CA VAL A 93 15.49 0.97 2.25
C VAL A 93 14.05 1.21 1.79
N THR A 94 13.14 0.28 2.08
CA THR A 94 11.72 0.45 1.74
C THR A 94 11.10 1.63 2.48
N THR A 95 11.42 1.80 3.76
CA THR A 95 10.94 2.95 4.55
C THR A 95 11.47 4.27 3.98
N LEU A 96 12.73 4.33 3.57
CA LEU A 96 13.28 5.51 2.91
C LEU A 96 12.54 5.81 1.60
N LEU A 97 12.30 4.80 0.75
CA LEU A 97 11.58 4.98 -0.51
C LEU A 97 10.14 5.45 -0.28
N THR A 98 9.42 4.85 0.68
CA THR A 98 8.05 5.27 0.99
C THR A 98 7.99 6.62 1.70
N PHE A 99 9.03 7.00 2.45
CA PHE A 99 9.15 8.32 3.04
C PHE A 99 9.45 9.40 1.99
N LEU A 100 10.31 9.12 1.02
CA LEU A 100 10.50 10.00 -0.14
C LEU A 100 9.20 10.15 -0.93
N ALA A 101 8.47 9.06 -1.09
CA ALA A 101 7.14 9.06 -1.69
C ALA A 101 6.16 9.97 -0.95
N PHE A 102 6.16 9.91 0.39
CA PHE A 102 5.37 10.79 1.23
C PHE A 102 5.74 12.27 0.99
N ILE A 103 7.03 12.62 0.96
CA ILE A 103 7.46 13.99 0.70
C ILE A 103 6.93 14.45 -0.67
N ILE A 104 7.11 13.66 -1.71
CA ILE A 104 6.73 14.01 -3.09
C ILE A 104 5.21 14.13 -3.26
N GLN A 105 4.41 13.37 -2.51
CA GLN A 105 2.95 13.39 -2.67
C GLN A 105 2.20 14.25 -1.66
N VAL A 106 2.82 14.62 -0.54
CA VAL A 106 2.13 15.32 0.55
C VAL A 106 2.67 16.73 0.78
N VAL A 107 3.99 16.94 0.60
CA VAL A 107 4.60 18.23 0.91
C VAL A 107 4.49 19.20 -0.27
N PRO A 108 3.84 20.38 -0.12
CA PRO A 108 3.85 21.42 -1.16
C PRO A 108 5.28 21.86 -1.53
N PRO A 109 5.57 22.17 -2.80
CA PRO A 109 4.66 22.28 -3.95
C PRO A 109 4.49 21.02 -4.80
N PHE A 110 5.10 19.90 -4.40
CA PHE A 110 5.20 18.69 -5.23
C PHE A 110 3.85 18.08 -5.64
N PRO A 111 2.81 17.95 -4.77
CA PRO A 111 1.52 17.39 -5.19
C PRO A 111 0.89 18.17 -6.34
N THR A 112 1.02 19.49 -6.32
CA THR A 112 0.52 20.36 -7.39
C THR A 112 1.27 20.13 -8.71
N TRP A 113 2.58 19.89 -8.66
CA TRP A 113 3.36 19.56 -9.85
C TRP A 113 2.95 18.20 -10.42
N ILE A 114 2.77 17.19 -9.56
CA ILE A 114 2.27 15.89 -9.99
C ILE A 114 0.89 16.04 -10.64
N ALA A 115 -0.05 16.72 -9.98
CA ALA A 115 -1.39 16.91 -10.54
C ALA A 115 -1.35 17.58 -11.91
N ARG A 116 -0.50 18.59 -12.12
CA ARG A 116 -0.31 19.25 -13.43
C ARG A 116 0.24 18.31 -14.51
N MET A 117 1.01 17.30 -14.16
CA MET A 117 1.54 16.34 -15.14
C MET A 117 0.46 15.40 -15.69
N PHE A 118 -0.62 15.17 -14.93
CA PHE A 118 -1.70 14.25 -15.30
C PHE A 118 -2.98 14.95 -15.79
N VAL A 119 -3.16 16.24 -15.49
CA VAL A 119 -4.35 16.99 -15.90
C VAL A 119 -4.06 17.73 -17.21
N GLU A 120 -4.46 17.13 -18.34
CA GLU A 120 -4.22 17.66 -19.69
C GLU A 120 -4.85 19.04 -19.93
N SER A 121 -6.05 19.27 -19.38
CA SER A 121 -6.78 20.54 -19.55
C SER A 121 -6.12 21.72 -18.82
N GLY A 122 -5.25 21.46 -17.89
CA GLY A 122 -4.61 22.48 -17.07
C GLY A 122 -5.58 23.30 -16.21
N GLU A 123 -6.83 22.86 -16.05
CA GLU A 123 -7.84 23.55 -15.22
C GLU A 123 -7.35 23.70 -13.78
N PRO A 124 -7.13 24.93 -13.29
CA PRO A 124 -6.54 25.17 -11.98
C PRO A 124 -7.35 24.56 -10.84
N ALA A 125 -8.68 24.48 -10.99
CA ALA A 125 -9.57 23.92 -9.99
C ALA A 125 -9.36 22.40 -9.82
N ILE A 126 -9.26 21.65 -10.93
CA ILE A 126 -9.03 20.20 -10.93
C ILE A 126 -7.61 19.90 -10.39
N VAL A 127 -6.63 20.69 -10.79
CA VAL A 127 -5.25 20.53 -10.29
C VAL A 127 -5.18 20.76 -8.78
N ALA A 128 -5.86 21.79 -8.26
CA ALA A 128 -5.90 22.05 -6.82
C ALA A 128 -6.61 20.94 -6.04
N LEU A 129 -7.74 20.45 -6.56
CA LEU A 129 -8.47 19.31 -5.98
C LEU A 129 -7.60 18.06 -5.96
N ALA A 130 -7.03 17.67 -7.08
CA ALA A 130 -6.18 16.48 -7.17
C ALA A 130 -4.94 16.57 -6.27
N ALA A 131 -4.35 17.75 -6.11
CA ALA A 131 -3.23 17.95 -5.19
C ALA A 131 -3.67 17.77 -3.73
N HIS A 132 -4.83 18.31 -3.35
CA HIS A 132 -5.41 18.13 -2.02
C HIS A 132 -5.71 16.65 -1.74
N ASP A 133 -6.34 15.95 -2.67
CA ASP A 133 -6.70 14.54 -2.52
C ASP A 133 -5.47 13.63 -2.45
N LEU A 134 -4.42 13.94 -3.23
CA LEU A 134 -3.13 13.27 -3.11
C LEU A 134 -2.53 13.40 -1.71
N GLN A 135 -2.58 14.61 -1.13
CA GLN A 135 -2.07 14.86 0.21
C GLN A 135 -2.86 14.06 1.26
N LEU A 136 -4.18 14.08 1.15
CA LEU A 136 -5.07 13.39 2.10
C LEU A 136 -4.89 11.87 2.00
N ALA A 137 -4.96 11.31 0.79
CA ALA A 137 -4.88 9.87 0.59
C ALA A 137 -3.53 9.28 1.00
N ASN A 138 -2.44 10.04 0.82
CA ASN A 138 -1.07 9.56 1.03
C ASN A 138 -0.40 10.07 2.31
N CYS A 139 -1.13 10.72 3.21
CA CYS A 139 -0.55 11.25 4.46
C CYS A 139 0.10 10.16 5.34
N MET A 140 -0.30 8.90 5.20
CA MET A 140 0.25 7.75 5.93
C MET A 140 1.01 6.76 5.03
N ILE A 141 1.35 7.12 3.79
CA ILE A 141 1.99 6.20 2.84
C ILE A 141 3.36 5.68 3.32
N TRP A 142 4.07 6.43 4.13
CA TRP A 142 5.38 6.03 4.65
C TRP A 142 5.34 4.81 5.58
N ILE A 143 4.21 4.56 6.27
CA ILE A 143 4.05 3.38 7.13
C ILE A 143 3.78 2.08 6.36
N ILE A 144 3.44 2.16 5.08
CA ILE A 144 3.18 0.99 4.21
C ILE A 144 4.41 0.07 4.13
N SER A 145 5.62 0.61 4.33
CA SER A 145 6.87 -0.15 4.36
C SER A 145 6.80 -1.37 5.26
N ILE A 146 6.10 -1.28 6.40
CA ILE A 146 5.93 -2.37 7.37
C ILE A 146 5.18 -3.55 6.72
N ASN A 147 4.03 -3.28 6.12
CA ASN A 147 3.19 -4.31 5.50
C ASN A 147 3.86 -4.94 4.27
N VAL A 148 4.44 -4.12 3.39
CA VAL A 148 5.09 -4.58 2.16
C VAL A 148 6.30 -5.47 2.49
N THR A 149 7.17 -5.03 3.41
CA THR A 149 8.36 -5.80 3.80
C THR A 149 7.99 -7.08 4.57
N ALA A 150 6.95 -7.03 5.44
CA ALA A 150 6.45 -8.21 6.13
C ALA A 150 5.90 -9.25 5.14
N THR A 151 5.12 -8.82 4.15
CA THR A 151 4.57 -9.69 3.12
C THR A 151 5.68 -10.37 2.33
N THR A 152 6.67 -9.62 1.84
CA THR A 152 7.84 -10.15 1.13
C THR A 152 8.64 -11.12 2.00
N TYR A 153 8.83 -10.79 3.27
CA TYR A 153 9.50 -11.66 4.23
C TYR A 153 8.79 -13.02 4.37
N PHE A 154 7.46 -13.03 4.60
CA PHE A 154 6.71 -14.28 4.73
C PHE A 154 6.64 -15.08 3.43
N GLN A 155 6.63 -14.41 2.28
CA GLN A 155 6.75 -15.08 0.97
C GLN A 155 8.11 -15.77 0.84
N ALA A 156 9.20 -15.06 1.15
CA ALA A 156 10.57 -15.56 1.00
C ALA A 156 10.88 -16.77 1.88
N ILE A 157 10.35 -16.80 3.11
CA ILE A 157 10.56 -17.92 4.05
C ILE A 157 9.60 -19.12 3.82
N GLY A 158 8.84 -19.12 2.74
CA GLY A 158 7.95 -20.23 2.37
C GLY A 158 6.68 -20.31 3.20
N ARG A 159 6.19 -19.19 3.75
CA ARG A 159 4.89 -19.07 4.44
C ARG A 159 3.86 -18.29 3.61
N PRO A 160 3.47 -18.80 2.43
CA PRO A 160 2.60 -18.05 1.50
C PRO A 160 1.23 -17.72 2.09
N ARG A 161 0.67 -18.55 2.95
CA ARG A 161 -0.62 -18.30 3.62
C ARG A 161 -0.60 -17.01 4.45
N MET A 162 0.49 -16.77 5.19
CA MET A 162 0.64 -15.54 5.97
C MET A 162 0.82 -14.32 5.05
N ALA A 163 1.60 -14.47 3.98
CA ALA A 163 1.79 -13.40 3.01
C ALA A 163 0.49 -13.01 2.30
N VAL A 164 -0.30 -14.00 1.85
CA VAL A 164 -1.63 -13.77 1.24
C VAL A 164 -2.55 -13.09 2.25
N MET A 165 -2.60 -13.58 3.49
CA MET A 165 -3.45 -12.98 4.53
C MET A 165 -3.09 -11.50 4.78
N LEU A 166 -1.81 -11.16 4.88
CA LEU A 166 -1.37 -9.78 5.11
C LEU A 166 -1.66 -8.88 3.91
N SER A 167 -1.49 -9.36 2.68
CA SER A 167 -1.83 -8.59 1.49
C SER A 167 -3.33 -8.42 1.32
N MET A 168 -4.13 -9.48 1.57
CA MET A 168 -5.59 -9.42 1.52
C MET A 168 -6.18 -8.56 2.63
N LEU A 169 -5.57 -8.56 3.82
CA LEU A 169 -5.97 -7.70 4.93
C LEU A 169 -5.98 -6.24 4.49
N ARG A 170 -4.90 -5.78 3.88
CA ARG A 170 -4.76 -4.39 3.46
C ARG A 170 -5.73 -4.02 2.35
N GLN A 171 -5.74 -4.78 1.27
CA GLN A 171 -6.48 -4.42 0.06
C GLN A 171 -7.94 -4.85 0.08
N GLY A 172 -8.30 -5.95 0.72
CA GLY A 172 -9.66 -6.48 0.70
C GLY A 172 -10.42 -6.30 2.00
N LEU A 173 -9.88 -6.87 3.08
CA LEU A 173 -10.63 -7.04 4.34
C LEU A 173 -10.81 -5.74 5.13
N VAL A 174 -9.87 -4.81 5.04
CA VAL A 174 -9.91 -3.56 5.79
C VAL A 174 -10.37 -2.41 4.91
N MET A 175 -9.76 -2.22 3.74
CA MET A 175 -10.02 -1.05 2.90
C MET A 175 -11.44 -1.03 2.34
N LEU A 176 -11.97 -2.18 1.85
CA LEU A 176 -13.32 -2.22 1.28
C LEU A 176 -14.41 -1.82 2.29
N PRO A 177 -14.48 -2.41 3.50
CA PRO A 177 -15.48 -1.97 4.49
C PRO A 177 -15.33 -0.50 4.88
N ILE A 178 -14.10 0.01 4.98
CA ILE A 178 -13.85 1.41 5.37
C ILE A 178 -14.33 2.38 4.30
N ILE A 179 -14.09 2.10 3.00
CA ILE A 179 -14.61 2.92 1.90
C ILE A 179 -16.13 3.10 1.99
N TRP A 180 -16.86 2.04 2.37
CA TRP A 180 -18.31 2.10 2.49
C TRP A 180 -18.79 2.65 3.83
N LEU A 181 -18.03 2.49 4.91
CA LEU A 181 -18.42 2.93 6.25
C LEU A 181 -18.16 4.44 6.47
N MET A 182 -17.01 4.94 6.00
CA MET A 182 -16.58 6.33 6.24
C MET A 182 -17.60 7.39 5.78
N PRO A 183 -18.23 7.27 4.59
CA PRO A 183 -19.25 8.23 4.17
C PRO A 183 -20.53 8.24 5.04
N HIS A 184 -20.77 7.23 5.85
CA HIS A 184 -21.86 7.23 6.82
C HIS A 184 -21.51 7.98 8.11
N LEU A 185 -20.22 8.06 8.43
CA LEU A 185 -19.74 8.66 9.69
C LEU A 185 -19.43 10.16 9.56
N LEU A 186 -19.14 10.64 8.37
CA LEU A 186 -18.73 12.02 8.10
C LEU A 186 -19.70 12.69 7.12
N ASP A 187 -19.98 13.98 7.34
CA ASP A 187 -20.87 14.75 6.47
C ASP A 187 -20.22 15.10 5.12
N ASP A 188 -18.94 15.41 5.12
CA ASP A 188 -18.16 15.64 3.91
C ASP A 188 -17.83 14.30 3.23
N LYS A 189 -18.61 13.96 2.22
CA LYS A 189 -18.54 12.65 1.55
C LYS A 189 -17.23 12.46 0.75
N PRO A 190 -16.76 13.41 -0.07
CA PRO A 190 -15.48 13.30 -0.76
C PRO A 190 -14.33 13.10 0.23
N PHE A 191 -14.24 13.95 1.23
CA PHE A 191 -13.23 13.84 2.28
C PHE A 191 -13.26 12.48 2.98
N ALA A 192 -14.45 11.96 3.31
CA ALA A 192 -14.62 10.66 3.95
C ALA A 192 -14.09 9.50 3.08
N ILE A 193 -14.36 9.55 1.77
CA ILE A 193 -13.89 8.52 0.83
C ILE A 193 -12.36 8.54 0.75
N TRP A 194 -11.74 9.71 0.61
CA TRP A 194 -10.28 9.81 0.57
C TRP A 194 -9.61 9.44 1.90
N LEU A 195 -10.21 9.83 3.03
CA LEU A 195 -9.73 9.48 4.37
C LEU A 195 -9.74 7.97 4.64
N SER A 196 -10.56 7.22 3.92
CA SER A 196 -10.60 5.75 4.05
C SER A 196 -9.24 5.09 3.77
N MET A 197 -8.40 5.69 2.90
CA MET A 197 -7.09 5.15 2.54
C MET A 197 -6.10 5.19 3.72
N PRO A 198 -5.77 6.37 4.31
CA PRO A 198 -4.83 6.41 5.43
C PRO A 198 -5.36 5.68 6.66
N VAL A 199 -6.66 5.70 6.93
CA VAL A 199 -7.26 4.95 8.05
C VAL A 199 -7.05 3.44 7.86
N SER A 200 -7.30 2.92 6.66
CA SER A 200 -7.05 1.50 6.38
C SER A 200 -5.57 1.14 6.47
N ASP A 201 -4.66 2.02 6.01
CA ASP A 201 -3.23 1.79 6.10
C ASP A 201 -2.76 1.70 7.56
N VAL A 202 -3.24 2.58 8.44
CA VAL A 202 -2.93 2.52 9.88
C VAL A 202 -3.40 1.21 10.49
N ILE A 203 -4.66 0.84 10.29
CA ILE A 203 -5.24 -0.41 10.84
C ILE A 203 -4.44 -1.63 10.36
N CYS A 204 -4.16 -1.70 9.06
CA CYS A 204 -3.43 -2.82 8.48
C CYS A 204 -2.01 -2.94 9.01
N ASN A 205 -1.31 -1.81 9.19
CA ASN A 205 0.04 -1.84 9.73
C ASN A 205 0.07 -2.26 11.19
N VAL A 206 -0.88 -1.79 12.01
CA VAL A 206 -1.02 -2.24 13.41
C VAL A 206 -1.22 -3.76 13.48
N VAL A 207 -2.12 -4.31 12.67
CA VAL A 207 -2.36 -5.76 12.62
C VAL A 207 -1.13 -6.52 12.09
N THR A 208 -0.41 -5.97 11.10
CA THR A 208 0.78 -6.60 10.51
C THR A 208 1.96 -6.68 11.48
N ILE A 209 2.13 -5.68 12.35
CA ILE A 209 3.22 -5.66 13.33
C ILE A 209 3.18 -6.88 14.26
N ILE A 210 2.00 -7.34 14.65
CA ILE A 210 1.84 -8.44 15.61
C ILE A 210 2.53 -9.74 15.13
N PRO A 211 2.12 -10.36 14.00
CA PRO A 211 2.75 -11.60 13.53
C PRO A 211 4.22 -11.41 13.13
N LEU A 212 4.56 -10.23 12.60
CA LEU A 212 5.94 -9.90 12.25
C LEU A 212 6.84 -9.90 13.48
N MET A 213 6.48 -9.18 14.54
CA MET A 213 7.26 -9.09 15.78
C MET A 213 7.38 -10.44 16.48
N LEU A 214 6.29 -11.22 16.54
CA LEU A 214 6.32 -12.56 17.11
C LEU A 214 7.33 -13.46 16.39
N HIS A 215 7.32 -13.43 15.06
CA HIS A 215 8.22 -14.25 14.27
C HIS A 215 9.68 -13.78 14.34
N LEU A 216 9.94 -12.48 14.32
CA LEU A 216 11.30 -11.92 14.45
C LEU A 216 11.90 -12.20 15.85
N ARG A 217 11.08 -12.12 16.91
CA ARG A 217 11.50 -12.50 18.28
C ARG A 217 11.84 -13.98 18.37
N PHE A 218 11.06 -14.85 17.73
CA PHE A 218 11.37 -16.27 17.64
C PHE A 218 12.73 -16.51 16.96
N LEU A 219 13.00 -15.87 15.83
CA LEU A 219 14.29 -15.96 15.14
C LEU A 219 15.45 -15.46 15.97
N ALA A 220 15.27 -14.36 16.69
CA ALA A 220 16.31 -13.83 17.57
C ALA A 220 16.68 -14.83 18.68
N ARG A 221 15.70 -15.56 19.24
CA ARG A 221 15.92 -16.61 20.24
C ARG A 221 16.64 -17.84 19.69
N VAL A 222 16.26 -18.27 18.47
CA VAL A 222 16.92 -19.42 17.81
C VAL A 222 18.37 -19.10 17.48
N ARG A 223 18.67 -17.85 17.12
CA ARG A 223 20.03 -17.37 16.85
C ARG A 223 20.97 -17.48 18.06
N THR A 224 20.46 -17.29 19.29
CA THR A 224 21.28 -17.31 20.50
C THR A 224 21.57 -18.72 21.03
N ARG A 225 20.92 -19.74 20.46
CA ARG A 225 21.06 -21.15 20.88
C ARG A 225 21.88 -22.01 19.92
N GLY A 226 22.28 -21.49 18.78
CA GLY A 226 23.17 -22.14 17.79
C GLY A 226 24.35 -21.24 17.46
#